data_71f916674796b1706514093c7e76f8ae
#
_entry.id   71f916674796b1706514093c7e76f8ae
#
_cell.length_a   1.000
_cell.length_b   1.000
_cell.length_c   1.000
_cell.angle_alpha   90.00
_cell.angle_beta   90.00
_cell.angle_gamma   90.00
#
_symmetry.space_group_name_H-M   'P 1'
#
loop_
_entity.id
_entity.type
_entity.pdbx_description
1 polymer ?
#
loop_
_entity_poly.entity_id
_entity_poly.type
_entity_poly.pdbx_seq_one_letter_code
_entity_poly.pdbx_strand_id
1 'polypeptide(L)'
;WAPAESLREVEKLLQSMDCAWEAEDPAPEEIHDVPVRLKNNWLTKPLNMVTEMYSLPAYNNVDPNPLMAPFFILFYGIMMADMGYGLLMFLAGFFISRKYRPKGTMGHLFGLMTLCGVSTFIMGAITGGFFGDFLTQAVLLTTGKEFALPALFTPLDDTLMILLGSMALG
;
A
#
# COMPACT_ATOMS: atom_id res chain seq x y z
N TRP A 1 26.50 -3.80 11.62
CA TRP A 1 26.01 -4.52 10.44
C TRP A 1 26.09 -3.61 9.22
N ALA A 2 26.53 -4.13 8.08
CA ALA A 2 26.56 -3.41 6.81
C ALA A 2 25.86 -4.24 5.71
N PRO A 3 25.09 -3.58 4.79
CA PRO A 3 24.49 -4.29 3.66
C PRO A 3 25.60 -4.85 2.74
N ALA A 4 25.44 -6.08 2.25
CA ALA A 4 26.41 -6.70 1.34
C ALA A 4 26.67 -5.87 0.06
N GLU A 5 25.65 -5.11 -0.40
CA GLU A 5 25.76 -4.20 -1.57
C GLU A 5 26.74 -3.05 -1.34
N SER A 6 26.87 -2.56 -0.10
CA SER A 6 27.75 -1.44 0.27
C SER A 6 29.08 -1.88 0.92
N LEU A 7 29.32 -3.19 1.03
CA LEU A 7 30.52 -3.73 1.66
C LEU A 7 31.80 -3.14 1.06
N ARG A 8 31.91 -3.08 -0.27
CA ARG A 8 33.07 -2.54 -0.97
C ARG A 8 33.32 -1.05 -0.71
N GLU A 9 32.27 -0.27 -0.47
CA GLU A 9 32.40 1.16 -0.15
C GLU A 9 32.86 1.34 1.30
N VAL A 10 32.29 0.52 2.20
CA VAL A 10 32.67 0.50 3.62
C VAL A 10 34.13 0.04 3.78
N GLU A 11 34.55 -1.02 3.06
CA GLU A 11 35.92 -1.50 3.04
C GLU A 11 36.92 -0.42 2.61
N LYS A 12 36.65 0.29 1.52
CA LYS A 12 37.50 1.40 1.06
C LYS A 12 37.61 2.51 2.09
N LEU A 13 36.52 2.79 2.80
CA LEU A 13 36.51 3.81 3.85
C LEU A 13 37.30 3.36 5.06
N LEU A 14 37.16 2.09 5.47
CA LEU A 14 37.90 1.50 6.57
C LEU A 14 39.40 1.37 6.27
N GLN A 15 39.80 1.05 5.02
CA GLN A 15 41.18 1.04 4.59
C GLN A 15 41.85 2.44 4.63
N SER A 16 41.04 3.50 4.53
CA SER A 16 41.56 4.88 4.67
C SER A 16 41.71 5.31 6.13
N MET A 17 41.20 4.54 7.09
CA MET A 17 41.29 4.76 8.51
C MET A 17 42.29 3.76 9.10
N ASP A 18 43.07 4.21 10.09
CA ASP A 18 44.08 3.36 10.76
C ASP A 18 43.38 2.48 11.80
N CYS A 19 42.56 1.53 11.33
CA CYS A 19 41.79 0.60 12.17
C CYS A 19 41.85 -0.81 11.61
N ALA A 20 41.94 -1.80 12.51
CA ALA A 20 41.75 -3.20 12.13
C ALA A 20 40.26 -3.52 11.99
N TRP A 21 39.89 -4.18 10.91
CA TRP A 21 38.50 -4.59 10.66
C TRP A 21 38.48 -6.01 10.10
N GLU A 22 37.38 -6.69 10.37
CA GLU A 22 37.08 -8.02 9.87
C GLU A 22 35.62 -8.03 9.40
N ALA A 23 35.36 -8.69 8.28
CA ALA A 23 34.01 -8.82 7.74
C ALA A 23 33.70 -10.32 7.61
N GLU A 24 32.70 -10.77 8.34
CA GLU A 24 32.20 -12.13 8.31
C GLU A 24 30.67 -12.13 8.06
N ASP A 25 30.18 -13.23 7.51
CA ASP A 25 28.73 -13.46 7.44
C ASP A 25 28.18 -13.72 8.85
N PRO A 26 26.92 -13.33 9.13
CA PRO A 26 26.34 -13.50 10.46
C PRO A 26 26.31 -14.98 10.88
N ALA A 27 26.75 -15.26 12.08
CA ALA A 27 26.68 -16.60 12.67
C ALA A 27 25.20 -17.03 12.85
N PRO A 28 24.90 -18.34 12.83
CA PRO A 28 23.51 -18.83 13.01
C PRO A 28 22.82 -18.33 14.28
N GLU A 29 23.60 -18.03 15.32
CA GLU A 29 23.11 -17.52 16.61
C GLU A 29 22.75 -16.03 16.54
N GLU A 30 23.39 -15.29 15.65
CA GLU A 30 23.22 -13.83 15.47
C GLU A 30 22.15 -13.46 14.46
N ILE A 31 21.56 -14.42 13.74
CA ILE A 31 20.56 -14.20 12.68
C ILE A 31 19.37 -13.35 13.18
N HIS A 32 19.01 -13.47 14.45
CA HIS A 32 17.91 -12.71 15.05
C HIS A 32 18.22 -11.22 15.25
N ASP A 33 19.50 -10.86 15.36
CA ASP A 33 19.97 -9.49 15.61
C ASP A 33 20.34 -8.75 14.32
N VAL A 34 20.33 -9.45 13.18
CA VAL A 34 20.66 -8.85 11.88
C VAL A 34 19.53 -7.92 11.43
N PRO A 35 19.80 -6.61 11.22
CA PRO A 35 18.80 -5.70 10.72
C PRO A 35 18.39 -6.05 9.27
N VAL A 36 17.10 -6.21 9.03
CA VAL A 36 16.55 -6.56 7.73
C VAL A 36 16.08 -5.34 6.98
N ARG A 37 16.45 -5.23 5.70
CA ARG A 37 15.94 -4.23 4.78
C ARG A 37 15.18 -4.90 3.64
N LEU A 38 13.90 -4.59 3.52
CA LEU A 38 13.05 -5.11 2.45
C LEU A 38 13.38 -4.45 1.12
N LYS A 39 13.61 -5.27 0.08
CA LYS A 39 13.85 -4.82 -1.29
C LYS A 39 12.61 -5.06 -2.13
N ASN A 40 11.71 -4.09 -2.15
CA ASN A 40 10.40 -4.18 -2.78
C ASN A 40 10.28 -3.34 -4.05
N ASN A 41 9.40 -3.78 -4.96
CA ASN A 41 9.05 -3.10 -6.21
C ASN A 41 8.17 -1.86 -5.92
N TRP A 42 7.94 -1.03 -6.95
CA TRP A 42 7.10 0.17 -6.82
C TRP A 42 5.67 -0.11 -6.32
N LEU A 43 5.11 -1.29 -6.61
CA LEU A 43 3.77 -1.71 -6.18
C LEU A 43 3.75 -2.21 -4.73
N THR A 44 4.77 -2.98 -4.35
CA THR A 44 4.87 -3.61 -3.02
C THR A 44 5.59 -2.75 -1.99
N LYS A 45 6.46 -1.85 -2.46
CA LYS A 45 7.21 -0.92 -1.60
C LYS A 45 6.35 -0.08 -0.65
N PRO A 46 5.17 0.44 -1.04
CA PRO A 46 4.29 1.17 -0.13
C PRO A 46 3.80 0.35 1.06
N LEU A 47 3.70 -0.98 0.92
CA LEU A 47 3.31 -1.88 1.99
C LEU A 47 4.41 -2.13 3.02
N ASN A 48 5.67 -1.71 2.75
CA ASN A 48 6.73 -1.79 3.75
C ASN A 48 6.32 -1.12 5.07
N MET A 49 5.57 -0.01 4.99
CA MET A 49 5.05 0.65 6.18
C MET A 49 4.16 -0.29 7.01
N VAL A 50 3.27 -1.03 6.34
CA VAL A 50 2.36 -1.97 7.02
C VAL A 50 3.18 -3.08 7.68
N THR A 51 4.13 -3.66 6.95
CA THR A 51 5.01 -4.71 7.48
C THR A 51 5.87 -4.21 8.64
N GLU A 52 6.44 -3.00 8.53
CA GLU A 52 7.22 -2.36 9.60
C GLU A 52 6.39 -2.10 10.87
N MET A 53 5.08 -1.83 10.73
CA MET A 53 4.18 -1.63 11.89
C MET A 53 3.91 -2.92 12.66
N TYR A 54 3.89 -4.07 11.99
CA TYR A 54 3.66 -5.37 12.64
C TYR A 54 4.97 -5.97 13.14
N SER A 55 5.84 -6.35 12.24
CA SER A 55 7.23 -6.76 12.48
C SER A 55 7.92 -7.06 11.15
N LEU A 56 9.21 -6.76 11.06
CA LEU A 56 10.00 -7.19 9.92
C LEU A 56 10.21 -8.71 9.97
N PRO A 57 10.20 -9.42 8.81
CA PRO A 57 10.55 -10.82 8.77
C PRO A 57 12.00 -11.02 9.23
N ALA A 58 12.31 -12.16 9.83
CA ALA A 58 13.69 -12.49 10.19
C ALA A 58 14.57 -12.59 8.94
N TYR A 59 15.89 -12.39 9.14
CA TYR A 59 16.87 -12.53 8.07
C TYR A 59 16.75 -13.91 7.41
N ASN A 60 16.80 -13.98 6.10
CA ASN A 60 16.53 -15.16 5.25
C ASN A 60 15.05 -15.65 5.18
N ASN A 61 14.11 -14.96 5.79
CA ASN A 61 12.70 -15.28 5.62
C ASN A 61 12.10 -14.61 4.38
N VAL A 62 10.95 -15.14 3.94
CA VAL A 62 10.22 -14.63 2.79
C VAL A 62 9.57 -13.29 3.10
N ASP A 63 9.69 -12.33 2.17
CA ASP A 63 8.98 -11.06 2.26
C ASP A 63 7.48 -11.28 2.02
N PRO A 64 6.60 -10.92 2.97
CA PRO A 64 5.16 -11.07 2.83
C PRO A 64 4.53 -10.04 1.87
N ASN A 65 5.20 -8.92 1.59
CA ASN A 65 4.64 -7.80 0.84
C ASN A 65 4.16 -8.17 -0.57
N PRO A 66 4.92 -8.95 -1.38
CA PRO A 66 4.46 -9.32 -2.72
C PRO A 66 3.17 -10.13 -2.73
N LEU A 67 2.97 -10.98 -1.72
CA LEU A 67 1.77 -11.78 -1.58
C LEU A 67 0.61 -10.95 -1.01
N MET A 68 0.88 -10.12 -0.02
CA MET A 68 -0.13 -9.32 0.69
C MET A 68 -0.64 -8.14 -0.14
N ALA A 69 0.20 -7.53 -0.98
CA ALA A 69 -0.11 -6.30 -1.70
C ALA A 69 -1.39 -6.38 -2.56
N PRO A 70 -1.57 -7.36 -3.46
CA PRO A 70 -2.74 -7.41 -4.32
C PRO A 70 -4.04 -7.56 -3.51
N PHE A 71 -4.02 -8.39 -2.48
CA PHE A 71 -5.19 -8.58 -1.62
C PHE A 71 -5.50 -7.33 -0.80
N PHE A 72 -4.49 -6.73 -0.18
CA PHE A 72 -4.67 -5.52 0.61
C PHE A 72 -5.29 -4.39 -0.20
N ILE A 73 -4.75 -4.11 -1.40
CA ILE A 73 -5.24 -3.05 -2.28
C ILE A 73 -6.66 -3.35 -2.77
N LEU A 74 -6.93 -4.61 -3.14
CA LEU A 74 -8.25 -5.05 -3.60
C LEU A 74 -9.30 -4.92 -2.50
N PHE A 75 -9.05 -5.50 -1.33
CA PHE A 75 -10.00 -5.45 -0.21
C PHE A 75 -10.22 -4.03 0.29
N TYR A 76 -9.19 -3.19 0.32
CA TYR A 76 -9.34 -1.79 0.66
C TYR A 76 -10.30 -1.08 -0.32
N GLY A 77 -10.14 -1.33 -1.62
CA GLY A 77 -11.03 -0.79 -2.65
C GLY A 77 -12.48 -1.26 -2.48
N ILE A 78 -12.70 -2.55 -2.22
CA ILE A 78 -14.04 -3.13 -1.98
C ILE A 78 -14.68 -2.51 -0.73
N MET A 79 -13.90 -2.36 0.34
CA MET A 79 -14.40 -1.83 1.62
C MET A 79 -14.84 -0.38 1.51
N MET A 80 -14.10 0.46 0.80
CA MET A 80 -14.41 1.88 0.64
C MET A 80 -15.39 2.15 -0.51
N ALA A 81 -15.24 1.46 -1.63
CA ALA A 81 -16.09 1.41 -2.82
C ALA A 81 -16.76 2.74 -3.22
N ASP A 82 -16.00 3.83 -3.27
CA ASP A 82 -16.50 5.19 -3.55
C ASP A 82 -15.54 5.96 -4.47
N MET A 83 -16.05 6.43 -5.62
CA MET A 83 -15.24 7.18 -6.60
C MET A 83 -14.74 8.52 -6.05
N GLY A 84 -15.57 9.24 -5.30
CA GLY A 84 -15.21 10.57 -4.80
C GLY A 84 -14.08 10.50 -3.78
N TYR A 85 -14.19 9.63 -2.80
CA TYR A 85 -13.12 9.39 -1.82
C TYR A 85 -11.88 8.78 -2.46
N GLY A 86 -12.05 7.83 -3.40
CA GLY A 86 -10.95 7.24 -4.15
C GLY A 86 -10.14 8.28 -4.93
N LEU A 87 -10.83 9.18 -5.64
CA LEU A 87 -10.20 10.28 -6.37
C LEU A 87 -9.45 11.24 -5.42
N LEU A 88 -10.08 11.60 -4.30
CA LEU A 88 -9.48 12.50 -3.32
C LEU A 88 -8.21 11.89 -2.72
N MET A 89 -8.26 10.63 -2.33
CA MET A 89 -7.10 9.91 -1.81
C MET A 89 -5.98 9.79 -2.85
N PHE A 90 -6.33 9.45 -4.09
CA PHE A 90 -5.38 9.38 -5.19
C PHE A 90 -4.67 10.73 -5.41
N LEU A 91 -5.44 11.82 -5.55
CA LEU A 91 -4.90 13.15 -5.77
C LEU A 91 -4.02 13.60 -4.60
N ALA A 92 -4.50 13.44 -3.37
CA ALA A 92 -3.73 13.80 -2.16
C ALA A 92 -2.42 13.03 -2.10
N GLY A 93 -2.45 11.69 -2.23
CA GLY A 93 -1.27 10.84 -2.22
C GLY A 93 -0.29 11.19 -3.34
N PHE A 94 -0.79 11.35 -4.57
CA PHE A 94 0.01 11.67 -5.74
C PHE A 94 0.68 13.05 -5.63
N PHE A 95 -0.08 14.10 -5.32
CA PHE A 95 0.46 15.47 -5.21
C PHE A 95 1.47 15.60 -4.07
N ILE A 96 1.18 15.01 -2.91
CA ILE A 96 2.10 15.06 -1.77
C ILE A 96 3.38 14.29 -2.10
N SER A 97 3.28 13.10 -2.66
CA SER A 97 4.45 12.30 -3.07
C SER A 97 5.31 13.04 -4.09
N ARG A 98 4.67 13.74 -5.06
CA ARG A 98 5.40 14.44 -6.12
C ARG A 98 6.00 15.77 -5.67
N LYS A 99 5.28 16.54 -4.85
CA LYS A 99 5.70 17.88 -4.42
C LYS A 99 6.72 17.83 -3.28
N TYR A 100 6.43 17.04 -2.25
CA TYR A 100 7.26 16.99 -1.05
C TYR A 100 8.30 15.86 -1.07
N ARG A 101 8.11 14.84 -1.92
CA ARG A 101 8.99 13.64 -2.01
C ARG A 101 9.39 13.11 -0.63
N PRO A 102 8.44 12.81 0.24
CA PRO A 102 8.74 12.34 1.58
C PRO A 102 9.55 11.05 1.51
N LYS A 103 10.56 10.94 2.37
CA LYS A 103 11.45 9.77 2.46
C LYS A 103 11.01 8.86 3.61
N GLY A 104 11.42 7.59 3.55
CA GLY A 104 11.12 6.62 4.61
C GLY A 104 9.63 6.27 4.69
N THR A 105 9.16 5.98 5.89
CA THR A 105 7.80 5.51 6.20
C THR A 105 6.70 6.44 5.67
N MET A 106 6.90 7.76 5.73
CA MET A 106 5.95 8.73 5.16
C MET A 106 5.85 8.63 3.64
N GLY A 107 6.95 8.32 2.94
CA GLY A 107 6.93 8.07 1.50
C GLY A 107 6.11 6.83 1.16
N HIS A 108 6.22 5.79 1.97
CA HIS A 108 5.44 4.56 1.83
C HIS A 108 3.95 4.81 2.09
N LEU A 109 3.60 5.60 3.11
CA LEU A 109 2.21 5.97 3.43
C LEU A 109 1.51 6.66 2.24
N PHE A 110 2.12 7.69 1.66
CA PHE A 110 1.51 8.40 0.53
C PHE A 110 1.49 7.55 -0.75
N GLY A 111 2.47 6.67 -0.94
CA GLY A 111 2.44 5.66 -1.99
C GLY A 111 1.28 4.69 -1.83
N LEU A 112 1.06 4.17 -0.63
CA LEU A 112 -0.06 3.30 -0.29
C LEU A 112 -1.40 4.00 -0.49
N MET A 113 -1.51 5.24 -0.01
CA MET A 113 -2.70 6.08 -0.19
C MET A 113 -3.04 6.28 -1.68
N THR A 114 -2.03 6.46 -2.53
CA THR A 114 -2.22 6.57 -3.99
C THR A 114 -2.75 5.26 -4.58
N LEU A 115 -2.16 4.11 -4.25
CA LEU A 115 -2.59 2.81 -4.75
C LEU A 115 -3.99 2.43 -4.25
N CYS A 116 -4.26 2.61 -2.97
CA CYS A 116 -5.58 2.40 -2.38
C CYS A 116 -6.63 3.34 -2.99
N GLY A 117 -6.26 4.60 -3.25
CA GLY A 117 -7.13 5.56 -3.92
C GLY A 117 -7.54 5.12 -5.32
N VAL A 118 -6.62 4.58 -6.11
CA VAL A 118 -6.93 4.01 -7.44
C VAL A 118 -7.89 2.82 -7.32
N SER A 119 -7.62 1.90 -6.39
CA SER A 119 -8.48 0.73 -6.17
C SER A 119 -9.89 1.13 -5.72
N THR A 120 -9.98 2.07 -4.78
CA THR A 120 -11.26 2.61 -4.28
C THR A 120 -12.05 3.31 -5.40
N PHE A 121 -11.36 4.07 -6.26
CA PHE A 121 -11.99 4.72 -7.41
C PHE A 121 -12.57 3.70 -8.40
N ILE A 122 -11.81 2.64 -8.73
CA ILE A 122 -12.26 1.58 -9.64
C ILE A 122 -13.46 0.84 -9.05
N MET A 123 -13.38 0.45 -7.77
CA MET A 123 -14.47 -0.25 -7.10
C MET A 123 -15.69 0.65 -6.95
N GLY A 124 -15.51 1.94 -6.63
CA GLY A 124 -16.59 2.94 -6.62
C GLY A 124 -17.26 3.12 -7.98
N ALA A 125 -16.50 3.05 -9.08
CA ALA A 125 -17.06 3.07 -10.44
C ALA A 125 -17.91 1.83 -10.75
N ILE A 126 -17.53 0.66 -10.21
CA ILE A 126 -18.27 -0.59 -10.37
C ILE A 126 -19.57 -0.56 -9.54
N THR A 127 -19.51 -0.01 -8.34
CA THR A 127 -20.66 0.07 -7.41
C THR A 127 -21.54 1.30 -7.59
N GLY A 128 -21.09 2.29 -8.39
CA GLY A 128 -21.84 3.53 -8.64
C GLY A 128 -21.81 4.53 -7.46
N GLY A 129 -20.97 4.34 -6.46
CA GLY A 129 -20.81 5.24 -5.31
C GLY A 129 -20.01 6.50 -5.66
N PHE A 130 -20.55 7.68 -5.34
CA PHE A 130 -19.84 8.96 -5.46
C PHE A 130 -20.16 9.84 -4.25
N PHE A 131 -19.24 9.93 -3.29
CA PHE A 131 -19.46 10.49 -1.96
C PHE A 131 -20.75 9.94 -1.32
N GLY A 132 -20.89 8.60 -1.34
CA GLY A 132 -22.15 7.94 -1.04
C GLY A 132 -23.21 8.30 -2.09
N ASP A 133 -24.40 8.73 -1.65
CA ASP A 133 -25.52 9.12 -2.52
C ASP A 133 -25.55 10.63 -2.83
N PHE A 134 -24.45 11.34 -2.58
CA PHE A 134 -24.43 12.80 -2.72
C PHE A 134 -24.85 13.26 -4.12
N LEU A 135 -24.36 12.61 -5.17
CA LEU A 135 -24.67 12.99 -6.55
C LEU A 135 -26.15 12.77 -6.87
N THR A 136 -26.69 11.64 -6.47
CA THR A 136 -28.12 11.29 -6.64
C THR A 136 -29.02 12.30 -5.95
N GLN A 137 -28.70 12.64 -4.69
CA GLN A 137 -29.45 13.63 -3.90
C GLN A 137 -29.31 15.05 -4.47
N ALA A 138 -28.13 15.45 -4.91
CA ALA A 138 -27.91 16.77 -5.50
C ALA A 138 -28.68 16.96 -6.81
N VAL A 139 -28.70 15.93 -7.67
CA VAL A 139 -29.46 15.98 -8.93
C VAL A 139 -30.94 15.96 -8.65
N LEU A 140 -31.44 15.19 -7.71
CA LEU A 140 -32.84 15.16 -7.29
C LEU A 140 -33.31 16.55 -6.82
N LEU A 141 -32.49 17.20 -5.96
CA LEU A 141 -32.82 18.55 -5.44
C LEU A 141 -32.76 19.65 -6.49
N THR A 142 -31.86 19.54 -7.49
CA THR A 142 -31.72 20.58 -8.52
C THR A 142 -32.65 20.41 -9.71
N THR A 143 -32.90 19.17 -10.10
CA THR A 143 -33.62 18.87 -11.38
C THR A 143 -34.95 18.17 -11.14
N GLY A 144 -35.22 17.68 -9.92
CA GLY A 144 -36.44 16.91 -9.59
C GLY A 144 -36.53 15.55 -10.28
N LYS A 145 -35.43 15.07 -10.88
CA LYS A 145 -35.34 13.77 -11.55
C LYS A 145 -34.44 12.82 -10.75
N GLU A 146 -34.88 11.58 -10.64
CA GLU A 146 -34.04 10.52 -10.08
C GLU A 146 -32.91 10.21 -11.08
N PHE A 147 -31.66 10.44 -10.66
CA PHE A 147 -30.48 10.09 -11.40
C PHE A 147 -29.68 9.09 -10.55
N ALA A 148 -29.55 7.87 -11.05
CA ALA A 148 -28.69 6.87 -10.47
C ALA A 148 -27.46 6.65 -11.38
N LEU A 149 -26.29 6.60 -10.82
CA LEU A 149 -25.10 6.18 -11.57
C LEU A 149 -25.27 4.72 -12.00
N PRO A 150 -24.86 4.35 -13.22
CA PRO A 150 -24.90 2.96 -13.64
C PRO A 150 -23.95 2.13 -12.76
N ALA A 151 -24.52 1.30 -11.92
CA ALA A 151 -23.82 0.35 -11.09
C ALA A 151 -23.88 -1.05 -11.70
N LEU A 152 -22.78 -1.79 -11.70
CA LEU A 152 -22.78 -3.19 -12.08
C LEU A 152 -23.42 -4.06 -11.00
N PHE A 153 -23.24 -3.67 -9.74
CA PHE A 153 -23.92 -4.24 -8.58
C PHE A 153 -23.96 -3.21 -7.45
N THR A 154 -25.00 -3.30 -6.63
CA THR A 154 -25.19 -2.41 -5.47
C THR A 154 -24.86 -3.17 -4.19
N PRO A 155 -23.84 -2.74 -3.42
CA PRO A 155 -23.42 -3.42 -2.19
C PRO A 155 -24.53 -3.58 -1.15
N LEU A 156 -25.51 -2.69 -1.15
CA LEU A 156 -26.63 -2.71 -0.21
C LEU A 156 -27.66 -3.78 -0.57
N ASP A 157 -27.90 -4.01 -1.87
CA ASP A 157 -28.89 -4.97 -2.35
C ASP A 157 -28.29 -6.38 -2.49
N ASP A 158 -27.00 -6.46 -2.87
CA ASP A 158 -26.28 -7.71 -3.15
C ASP A 158 -25.29 -8.09 -2.03
N THR A 159 -25.61 -7.79 -0.78
CA THR A 159 -24.72 -8.03 0.39
C THR A 159 -24.23 -9.49 0.48
N LEU A 160 -25.08 -10.45 0.13
CA LEU A 160 -24.73 -11.86 0.11
C LEU A 160 -23.66 -12.18 -0.93
N MET A 161 -23.69 -11.55 -2.10
CA MET A 161 -22.75 -11.78 -3.19
C MET A 161 -21.36 -11.24 -2.82
N ILE A 162 -21.31 -10.10 -2.13
CA ILE A 162 -20.07 -9.53 -1.62
C ILE A 162 -19.48 -10.40 -0.50
N LEU A 163 -20.34 -10.86 0.42
CA LEU A 163 -19.93 -11.74 1.50
C LEU A 163 -19.32 -13.06 0.97
N LEU A 164 -20.02 -13.73 0.05
CA LEU A 164 -19.55 -14.95 -0.58
C LEU A 164 -18.28 -14.71 -1.41
N GLY A 165 -18.20 -13.60 -2.15
CA GLY A 165 -17.04 -13.21 -2.92
C GLY A 165 -15.81 -12.95 -2.02
N SER A 166 -16.00 -12.26 -0.91
CA SER A 166 -14.92 -12.01 0.05
C SER A 166 -14.44 -13.30 0.74
N MET A 167 -15.36 -14.22 1.06
CA MET A 167 -15.01 -15.54 1.60
C MET A 167 -14.26 -16.42 0.59
N ALA A 168 -14.55 -16.30 -0.69
CA ALA A 168 -13.86 -17.05 -1.73
C ALA A 168 -12.43 -16.54 -2.02
N LEU A 169 -12.16 -15.27 -1.70
CA LEU A 169 -10.85 -14.64 -1.87
C LEU A 169 -9.95 -14.76 -0.64
N GLY A 170 -10.51 -14.94 0.54
CA GLY A 170 -9.81 -15.09 1.83
C GLY A 170 -9.80 -16.48 2.32
#